data_d9ea763b8f477e8b54ca541cdd975393
#
_entry.id   d9ea763b8f477e8b54ca541cdd975393
#
_cell.length_a   1.000
_cell.length_b   1.000
_cell.length_c   1.000
_cell.angle_alpha   90.00
_cell.angle_beta   90.00
_cell.angle_gamma   90.00
#
_symmetry.space_group_name_H-M   'P 1'
#
loop_
_entity.id
_entity.type
_entity.pdbx_description
1 polymer ?
#
loop_
_entity_poly.entity_id
_entity_poly.type
_entity_poly.pdbx_seq_one_letter_code
_entity_poly.pdbx_strand_id
1 'polypeptide(L)'
;TLNTIAHTVGAIMVGVQAKITYAALNVNNSYTFFGNLITEDYLIGFVSTIMTILILLLSEIIPKTIGAKYWDKLAGATTIILMSIIPFFRYSGILWVLKFFTNLIGNSNMKVVLKREDISTLAEIAEEQGVIKEKDSDFIKNIVKLQNVKLREIMTPFSVIKSADINSTIEHFYSNNQKLPYSRIPVYSKDKDDINYYVLKDTILEKLIQKKGKMKLGEIKRSIIKTYFETKIPLLFDKLLKKREHISLVIDEYGSVRGIVTLEDIIETLLGLEIVDETDTVVDLQALAKKRGKKYLK
;
A
#
# COMPACT_ATOMS: atom_id res chain seq x y z
N THR A 1 34.83 -10.71 -6.25
CA THR A 1 36.01 -10.79 -7.15
C THR A 1 37.24 -11.37 -6.43
N LEU A 2 37.79 -10.76 -5.37
CA LEU A 2 38.96 -11.27 -4.66
C LEU A 2 38.71 -12.68 -4.08
N ASN A 3 37.54 -12.90 -3.51
CA ASN A 3 37.08 -14.18 -3.01
C ASN A 3 37.05 -15.24 -4.13
N THR A 4 36.49 -14.91 -5.29
CA THR A 4 36.44 -15.82 -6.45
C THR A 4 37.83 -16.21 -6.94
N ILE A 5 38.76 -15.23 -7.01
CA ILE A 5 40.16 -15.49 -7.37
C ILE A 5 40.82 -16.43 -6.36
N ALA A 6 40.64 -16.16 -5.06
CA ALA A 6 41.19 -16.98 -4.00
C ALA A 6 40.69 -18.44 -4.05
N HIS A 7 39.38 -18.64 -4.32
CA HIS A 7 38.79 -19.98 -4.48
C HIS A 7 39.35 -20.70 -5.69
N THR A 8 39.45 -20.03 -6.84
CA THR A 8 39.98 -20.66 -8.07
C THR A 8 41.45 -21.05 -7.92
N VAL A 9 42.26 -20.11 -7.41
CA VAL A 9 43.70 -20.38 -7.18
C VAL A 9 43.89 -21.48 -6.13
N GLY A 10 43.09 -21.44 -5.04
CA GLY A 10 43.13 -22.47 -4.00
C GLY A 10 42.77 -23.85 -4.53
N ALA A 11 41.71 -23.99 -5.33
CA ALA A 11 41.31 -25.26 -5.93
C ALA A 11 42.37 -25.81 -6.88
N ILE A 12 43.03 -24.96 -7.70
CA ILE A 12 44.13 -25.36 -8.59
C ILE A 12 45.34 -25.83 -7.78
N MET A 13 45.74 -25.09 -6.74
CA MET A 13 46.89 -25.47 -5.89
C MET A 13 46.65 -26.80 -5.20
N VAL A 14 45.45 -27.07 -4.71
CA VAL A 14 45.10 -28.36 -4.09
C VAL A 14 45.14 -29.49 -5.13
N GLY A 15 44.66 -29.26 -6.36
CA GLY A 15 44.79 -30.25 -7.44
C GLY A 15 46.21 -30.58 -7.78
N VAL A 16 47.08 -29.57 -7.87
CA VAL A 16 48.53 -29.77 -8.10
C VAL A 16 49.17 -30.52 -6.94
N GLN A 17 48.87 -30.17 -5.69
CA GLN A 17 49.41 -30.85 -4.52
C GLN A 17 48.92 -32.30 -4.42
N ALA A 18 47.66 -32.57 -4.76
CA ALA A 18 47.12 -33.94 -4.84
C ALA A 18 47.91 -34.82 -5.85
N LYS A 19 48.23 -34.23 -7.00
CA LYS A 19 49.04 -34.90 -8.03
C LYS A 19 50.44 -35.24 -7.51
N ILE A 20 51.16 -34.32 -6.88
CA ILE A 20 52.49 -34.51 -6.31
C ILE A 20 52.44 -35.59 -5.22
N THR A 21 51.44 -35.55 -4.35
CA THR A 21 51.28 -36.53 -3.27
C THR A 21 50.98 -37.92 -3.81
N TYR A 22 50.12 -38.03 -4.83
CA TYR A 22 49.82 -39.29 -5.49
C TYR A 22 51.09 -39.89 -6.13
N ALA A 23 51.88 -39.10 -6.87
CA ALA A 23 53.11 -39.52 -7.46
C ALA A 23 54.14 -40.00 -6.42
N ALA A 24 54.24 -39.32 -5.26
CA ALA A 24 55.10 -39.68 -4.15
C ALA A 24 54.69 -40.98 -3.45
N LEU A 25 53.39 -41.23 -3.33
CA LEU A 25 52.88 -42.46 -2.67
C LEU A 25 52.86 -43.69 -3.58
N ASN A 26 52.80 -43.47 -4.89
CA ASN A 26 52.53 -44.53 -5.87
C ASN A 26 53.78 -45.13 -6.55
N VAL A 27 54.97 -44.95 -5.94
CA VAL A 27 56.25 -45.43 -6.53
C VAL A 27 56.33 -46.98 -6.66
N ASN A 28 55.46 -47.75 -5.91
CA ASN A 28 55.52 -49.23 -5.96
C ASN A 28 54.15 -49.96 -5.81
N ASN A 29 52.99 -49.38 -5.74
CA ASN A 29 51.76 -50.13 -5.54
C ASN A 29 50.58 -49.55 -6.33
N SER A 30 49.91 -50.39 -7.15
CA SER A 30 48.63 -50.09 -7.77
C SER A 30 47.50 -50.30 -6.75
N TYR A 31 46.81 -49.24 -6.33
CA TYR A 31 45.67 -49.36 -5.43
C TYR A 31 44.37 -49.58 -6.25
N THR A 32 43.58 -50.58 -5.84
CA THR A 32 42.24 -50.83 -6.40
C THR A 32 41.18 -50.47 -5.38
N PHE A 33 40.17 -49.71 -5.80
CA PHE A 33 38.98 -49.41 -5.02
C PHE A 33 37.75 -49.93 -5.78
N PHE A 34 36.95 -50.78 -5.17
CA PHE A 34 35.84 -51.49 -5.83
C PHE A 34 36.25 -52.26 -7.11
N GLY A 35 37.46 -52.88 -7.13
CA GLY A 35 37.91 -53.72 -8.26
C GLY A 35 38.39 -52.95 -9.49
N ASN A 36 38.38 -51.62 -9.49
CA ASN A 36 38.94 -50.80 -10.57
C ASN A 36 40.27 -50.18 -10.15
N LEU A 37 41.24 -50.11 -11.08
CA LEU A 37 42.46 -49.35 -10.89
C LEU A 37 42.20 -47.89 -10.70
N ILE A 38 42.60 -47.30 -9.58
CA ILE A 38 42.55 -45.86 -9.38
C ILE A 38 43.64 -45.23 -10.25
N THR A 39 43.22 -44.59 -11.32
CA THR A 39 44.12 -43.77 -12.11
C THR A 39 44.31 -42.39 -11.45
N GLU A 40 45.48 -41.76 -11.71
CA GLU A 40 45.83 -40.42 -11.21
C GLU A 40 44.69 -39.41 -11.42
N ASP A 41 44.07 -39.45 -12.60
CA ASP A 41 42.99 -38.51 -12.97
C ASP A 41 41.72 -38.65 -12.11
N TYR A 42 41.31 -39.87 -11.75
CA TYR A 42 40.16 -40.10 -10.86
C TYR A 42 40.43 -39.59 -9.44
N LEU A 43 41.63 -39.78 -8.91
CA LEU A 43 41.96 -39.30 -7.57
C LEU A 43 42.04 -37.80 -7.51
N ILE A 44 42.65 -37.15 -8.50
CA ILE A 44 42.71 -35.70 -8.63
C ILE A 44 41.29 -35.11 -8.75
N GLY A 45 40.43 -35.69 -9.58
CA GLY A 45 39.06 -35.28 -9.74
C GLY A 45 38.24 -35.38 -8.45
N PHE A 46 38.37 -36.48 -7.72
CA PHE A 46 37.68 -36.71 -6.45
C PHE A 46 38.14 -35.73 -5.36
N VAL A 47 39.45 -35.57 -5.16
CA VAL A 47 40.00 -34.61 -4.18
C VAL A 47 39.64 -33.20 -4.53
N SER A 48 39.72 -32.80 -5.79
CA SER A 48 39.33 -31.46 -6.25
C SER A 48 37.86 -31.19 -6.02
N THR A 49 36.99 -32.18 -6.24
CA THR A 49 35.55 -32.06 -6.01
C THR A 49 35.23 -31.86 -4.53
N ILE A 50 35.82 -32.69 -3.65
CA ILE A 50 35.63 -32.56 -2.20
C ILE A 50 36.12 -31.19 -1.72
N MET A 51 37.30 -30.77 -2.17
CA MET A 51 37.87 -29.48 -1.77
C MET A 51 37.05 -28.32 -2.27
N THR A 52 36.48 -28.39 -3.48
CA THR A 52 35.58 -27.35 -4.00
C THR A 52 34.33 -27.22 -3.13
N ILE A 53 33.75 -28.37 -2.75
CA ILE A 53 32.57 -28.37 -1.85
C ILE A 53 32.94 -27.80 -0.47
N LEU A 54 34.04 -28.19 0.09
CA LEU A 54 34.52 -27.70 1.39
C LEU A 54 34.79 -26.18 1.35
N ILE A 55 35.45 -25.71 0.30
CA ILE A 55 35.71 -24.27 0.10
C ILE A 55 34.42 -23.53 0.02
N LEU A 56 33.45 -23.95 -0.81
CA LEU A 56 32.12 -23.30 -0.93
C LEU A 56 31.40 -23.29 0.43
N LEU A 57 31.41 -24.38 1.15
CA LEU A 57 30.71 -24.52 2.42
C LEU A 57 31.32 -23.64 3.49
N LEU A 58 32.63 -23.73 3.71
CA LEU A 58 33.33 -23.04 4.81
C LEU A 58 33.58 -21.56 4.53
N SER A 59 33.85 -21.17 3.29
CA SER A 59 34.24 -19.79 2.98
C SER A 59 33.12 -18.96 2.39
N GLU A 60 32.02 -19.56 1.94
CA GLU A 60 30.90 -18.80 1.33
C GLU A 60 29.58 -19.04 2.04
N ILE A 61 29.08 -20.29 2.11
CA ILE A 61 27.74 -20.57 2.62
C ILE A 61 27.65 -20.28 4.13
N ILE A 62 28.57 -20.84 4.92
CA ILE A 62 28.54 -20.67 6.38
C ILE A 62 28.74 -19.21 6.80
N PRO A 63 29.74 -18.45 6.30
CA PRO A 63 29.92 -17.06 6.69
C PRO A 63 28.74 -16.16 6.26
N LYS A 64 28.18 -16.38 5.06
CA LYS A 64 26.99 -15.63 4.61
C LYS A 64 25.78 -15.91 5.49
N THR A 65 25.55 -17.18 5.85
CA THR A 65 24.43 -17.57 6.70
C THR A 65 24.58 -16.99 8.12
N ILE A 66 25.79 -17.05 8.69
CA ILE A 66 26.08 -16.44 10.00
C ILE A 66 25.88 -14.92 9.94
N GLY A 67 26.41 -14.29 8.89
CA GLY A 67 26.27 -12.85 8.69
C GLY A 67 24.80 -12.40 8.57
N ALA A 68 23.99 -13.14 7.82
CA ALA A 68 22.56 -12.86 7.67
C ALA A 68 21.77 -13.09 8.97
N LYS A 69 22.11 -14.12 9.75
CA LYS A 69 21.39 -14.48 10.99
C LYS A 69 21.76 -13.60 12.18
N TYR A 70 23.04 -13.20 12.29
CA TYR A 70 23.59 -12.49 13.46
C TYR A 70 24.09 -11.08 13.10
N TRP A 71 23.48 -10.45 12.07
CA TRP A 71 23.93 -9.18 11.53
C TRP A 71 23.98 -8.06 12.59
N ASP A 72 23.01 -8.03 13.52
CA ASP A 72 22.90 -7.06 14.60
C ASP A 72 24.09 -7.15 15.57
N LYS A 73 24.49 -8.36 15.96
CA LYS A 73 25.64 -8.60 16.87
C LYS A 73 26.97 -8.39 16.19
N LEU A 74 27.06 -8.71 14.90
CA LEU A 74 28.28 -8.61 14.11
C LEU A 74 28.51 -7.20 13.55
N ALA A 75 27.50 -6.33 13.51
CA ALA A 75 27.57 -4.99 12.94
C ALA A 75 28.70 -4.15 13.54
N GLY A 76 28.85 -4.15 14.88
CA GLY A 76 29.90 -3.41 15.57
C GLY A 76 31.31 -3.85 15.19
N ALA A 77 31.58 -5.15 15.27
CA ALA A 77 32.89 -5.71 14.91
C ALA A 77 33.20 -5.49 13.42
N THR A 78 32.23 -5.73 12.56
CA THR A 78 32.35 -5.52 11.10
C THR A 78 32.66 -4.06 10.77
N THR A 79 32.01 -3.10 11.46
CA THR A 79 32.27 -1.67 11.27
C THR A 79 33.70 -1.29 11.60
N ILE A 80 34.26 -1.80 12.71
CA ILE A 80 35.66 -1.55 13.10
C ILE A 80 36.61 -2.10 12.06
N ILE A 81 36.40 -3.35 11.60
CA ILE A 81 37.22 -3.97 10.56
C ILE A 81 37.16 -3.17 9.26
N LEU A 82 35.95 -2.79 8.82
CA LEU A 82 35.78 -2.01 7.60
C LEU A 82 36.42 -0.63 7.70
N MET A 83 36.29 0.06 8.85
CA MET A 83 36.95 1.35 9.05
C MET A 83 38.47 1.25 8.97
N SER A 84 39.06 0.12 9.37
CA SER A 84 40.51 -0.12 9.25
C SER A 84 40.95 -0.43 7.81
N ILE A 85 40.10 -1.09 7.04
CA ILE A 85 40.41 -1.54 5.67
C ILE A 85 40.12 -0.46 4.63
N ILE A 86 39.09 0.35 4.81
CA ILE A 86 38.65 1.39 3.86
C ILE A 86 39.80 2.38 3.51
N PRO A 87 40.60 2.91 4.47
CA PRO A 87 41.70 3.79 4.14
C PRO A 87 42.71 3.15 3.18
N PHE A 88 43.05 1.89 3.39
CA PHE A 88 43.97 1.16 2.51
C PHE A 88 43.46 1.14 1.05
N PHE A 89 42.19 0.80 0.85
CA PHE A 89 41.58 0.81 -0.49
C PHE A 89 41.45 2.23 -1.08
N ARG A 90 41.25 3.23 -0.23
CA ARG A 90 41.16 4.64 -0.66
C ARG A 90 42.49 5.15 -1.19
N TYR A 91 43.62 4.81 -0.53
CA TYR A 91 44.95 5.22 -0.92
C TYR A 91 45.57 4.36 -2.03
N SER A 92 45.13 3.12 -2.21
CA SER A 92 45.63 2.18 -3.24
C SER A 92 45.20 2.54 -4.67
N GLY A 93 44.33 3.54 -4.85
CA GLY A 93 43.81 3.89 -6.16
C GLY A 93 42.76 2.95 -6.75
N ILE A 94 42.49 1.82 -6.09
CA ILE A 94 41.52 0.79 -6.56
C ILE A 94 40.12 1.39 -6.68
N LEU A 95 39.71 2.25 -5.73
CA LEU A 95 38.42 2.94 -5.80
C LEU A 95 38.32 3.90 -6.98
N TRP A 96 39.42 4.49 -7.41
CA TRP A 96 39.44 5.36 -8.57
C TRP A 96 39.22 4.58 -9.86
N VAL A 97 39.87 3.41 -9.99
CA VAL A 97 39.69 2.48 -11.12
C VAL A 97 38.25 1.99 -11.16
N LEU A 98 37.69 1.57 -10.03
CA LEU A 98 36.28 1.15 -9.93
C LEU A 98 35.31 2.28 -10.32
N LYS A 99 35.53 3.51 -9.84
CA LYS A 99 34.74 4.68 -10.24
C LYS A 99 34.82 4.95 -11.74
N PHE A 100 35.97 4.80 -12.35
CA PHE A 100 36.13 4.94 -13.79
C PHE A 100 35.25 3.96 -14.56
N PHE A 101 35.28 2.67 -14.18
CA PHE A 101 34.43 1.65 -14.80
C PHE A 101 32.92 1.87 -14.53
N THR A 102 32.54 2.26 -13.30
CA THR A 102 31.13 2.53 -13.01
C THR A 102 30.60 3.75 -13.77
N ASN A 103 31.41 4.79 -13.97
CA ASN A 103 31.05 5.94 -14.80
C ASN A 103 30.93 5.58 -16.28
N LEU A 104 31.73 4.63 -16.77
CA LEU A 104 31.68 4.15 -18.16
C LEU A 104 30.41 3.33 -18.42
N ILE A 105 29.93 2.57 -17.44
CA ILE A 105 28.70 1.72 -17.52
C ILE A 105 27.43 2.59 -17.37
N GLY A 106 27.56 3.85 -16.99
CA GLY A 106 26.48 4.79 -16.75
C GLY A 106 26.12 4.88 -15.27
N ASN A 107 26.16 6.08 -14.74
CA ASN A 107 25.64 6.42 -13.43
C ASN A 107 24.10 6.28 -13.48
N SER A 108 23.59 5.09 -13.38
CA SER A 108 22.22 4.94 -12.89
C SER A 108 22.25 5.34 -11.41
N ASN A 109 22.12 6.64 -11.14
CA ASN A 109 21.55 7.08 -9.89
C ASN A 109 20.17 6.43 -9.83
N MET A 110 20.10 5.18 -9.43
CA MET A 110 18.87 4.57 -8.95
C MET A 110 18.49 5.35 -7.68
N LYS A 111 17.90 6.54 -7.89
CA LYS A 111 16.98 7.06 -6.90
C LYS A 111 15.95 5.95 -6.76
N VAL A 112 15.94 5.29 -5.64
CA VAL A 112 14.84 4.40 -5.26
C VAL A 112 13.60 5.30 -5.28
N VAL A 113 12.93 5.34 -6.42
CA VAL A 113 11.67 6.06 -6.57
C VAL A 113 10.64 5.15 -5.92
N LEU A 114 10.44 5.37 -4.62
CA LEU A 114 9.36 4.72 -3.89
C LEU A 114 8.06 4.99 -4.63
N LYS A 115 7.46 3.93 -5.12
CA LYS A 115 6.11 3.94 -5.66
C LYS A 115 5.11 3.86 -4.51
N ARG A 116 3.87 4.24 -4.76
CA ARG A 116 2.80 4.15 -3.75
C ARG A 116 2.53 2.70 -3.33
N GLU A 117 2.64 1.77 -4.25
CA GLU A 117 2.52 0.34 -4.02
C GLU A 117 3.57 -0.16 -3.01
N ASP A 118 4.78 0.40 -3.04
CA ASP A 118 5.85 0.07 -2.10
C ASP A 118 5.47 0.45 -0.66
N ILE A 119 4.70 1.53 -0.46
CA ILE A 119 4.20 1.94 0.86
C ILE A 119 3.22 0.90 1.42
N SER A 120 2.34 0.35 0.58
CA SER A 120 1.42 -0.72 0.99
C SER A 120 2.17 -1.98 1.40
N THR A 121 3.19 -2.36 0.63
CA THR A 121 4.05 -3.52 0.95
C THR A 121 4.86 -3.30 2.23
N LEU A 122 5.37 -2.09 2.46
CA LEU A 122 6.07 -1.75 3.70
C LEU A 122 5.14 -1.84 4.92
N ALA A 123 3.87 -1.44 4.78
CA ALA A 123 2.88 -1.57 5.84
C ALA A 123 2.60 -3.06 6.16
N GLU A 124 2.50 -3.93 5.15
CA GLU A 124 2.35 -5.37 5.34
C GLU A 124 3.55 -5.99 6.06
N ILE A 125 4.77 -5.65 5.65
CA ILE A 125 5.98 -6.14 6.31
C ILE A 125 6.05 -5.68 7.78
N ALA A 126 5.67 -4.42 8.07
CA ALA A 126 5.66 -3.88 9.42
C ALA A 126 4.59 -4.57 10.31
N GLU A 127 3.46 -4.96 9.72
CA GLU A 127 2.42 -5.76 10.37
C GLU A 127 2.92 -7.17 10.69
N GLU A 128 3.50 -7.89 9.71
CA GLU A 128 4.07 -9.23 9.88
C GLU A 128 5.16 -9.27 10.96
N GLN A 129 5.95 -8.19 11.09
CA GLN A 129 6.98 -8.05 12.12
C GLN A 129 6.44 -7.60 13.48
N GLY A 130 5.13 -7.34 13.60
CA GLY A 130 4.50 -6.90 14.83
C GLY A 130 4.83 -5.46 15.24
N VAL A 131 5.37 -4.64 14.32
CA VAL A 131 5.70 -3.22 14.56
C VAL A 131 4.44 -2.36 14.59
N ILE A 132 3.45 -2.69 13.75
CA ILE A 132 2.13 -2.05 13.70
C ILE A 132 1.05 -3.12 13.79
N LYS A 133 -0.18 -2.72 14.15
CA LYS A 133 -1.34 -3.62 14.19
C LYS A 133 -1.97 -3.73 12.80
N GLU A 134 -2.68 -4.82 12.54
CA GLU A 134 -3.46 -5.06 11.31
C GLU A 134 -4.31 -3.83 10.91
N LYS A 135 -5.06 -3.24 11.87
CA LYS A 135 -5.87 -2.04 11.62
C LYS A 135 -5.06 -0.84 11.11
N ASP A 136 -3.86 -0.64 11.64
CA ASP A 136 -2.99 0.47 11.24
C ASP A 136 -2.46 0.24 9.82
N SER A 137 -2.11 -1.01 9.49
CA SER A 137 -1.72 -1.43 8.15
C SER A 137 -2.85 -1.19 7.14
N ASP A 138 -4.09 -1.57 7.48
CA ASP A 138 -5.27 -1.36 6.63
C ASP A 138 -5.53 0.14 6.39
N PHE A 139 -5.39 0.98 7.40
CA PHE A 139 -5.53 2.43 7.23
C PHE A 139 -4.49 2.99 6.25
N ILE A 140 -3.22 2.57 6.36
CA ILE A 140 -2.17 3.00 5.42
C ILE A 140 -2.51 2.56 3.99
N LYS A 141 -2.93 1.31 3.80
CA LYS A 141 -3.35 0.77 2.50
C LYS A 141 -4.53 1.54 1.92
N ASN A 142 -5.53 1.87 2.74
CA ASN A 142 -6.72 2.63 2.33
C ASN A 142 -6.36 4.06 1.93
N ILE A 143 -5.49 4.76 2.68
CA ILE A 143 -5.00 6.09 2.32
C ILE A 143 -4.31 6.07 0.93
N VAL A 144 -3.49 5.05 0.67
CA VAL A 144 -2.81 4.90 -0.63
C VAL A 144 -3.82 4.68 -1.75
N LYS A 145 -4.82 3.82 -1.54
CA LYS A 145 -5.89 3.51 -2.52
C LYS A 145 -6.81 4.70 -2.78
N LEU A 146 -7.16 5.46 -1.73
CA LEU A 146 -8.11 6.59 -1.79
C LEU A 146 -7.79 7.61 -2.88
N GLN A 147 -6.50 7.80 -3.17
CA GLN A 147 -6.02 8.72 -4.21
C GLN A 147 -6.57 8.45 -5.62
N ASN A 148 -7.00 7.21 -5.88
CA ASN A 148 -7.48 6.80 -7.19
C ASN A 148 -8.98 6.50 -7.21
N VAL A 149 -9.64 6.43 -6.06
CA VAL A 149 -11.07 6.15 -5.94
C VAL A 149 -11.87 7.37 -6.42
N LYS A 150 -12.90 7.13 -7.22
CA LYS A 150 -13.78 8.15 -7.78
C LYS A 150 -15.08 8.26 -6.97
N LEU A 151 -15.73 9.43 -7.01
CA LEU A 151 -16.95 9.67 -6.25
C LEU A 151 -18.07 8.68 -6.58
N ARG A 152 -18.17 8.23 -7.84
CA ARG A 152 -19.15 7.22 -8.26
C ARG A 152 -19.07 5.91 -7.48
N GLU A 153 -17.90 5.60 -6.90
CA GLU A 153 -17.64 4.35 -6.20
C GLU A 153 -18.13 4.40 -4.74
N ILE A 154 -18.19 5.63 -4.16
CA ILE A 154 -18.54 5.84 -2.76
C ILE A 154 -19.87 6.59 -2.56
N MET A 155 -20.40 7.22 -3.61
CA MET A 155 -21.63 8.03 -3.48
C MET A 155 -22.82 7.18 -3.05
N THR A 156 -23.68 7.78 -2.23
CA THR A 156 -25.04 7.30 -2.02
C THR A 156 -25.86 7.56 -3.26
N PRO A 157 -26.36 6.52 -3.97
CA PRO A 157 -27.09 6.71 -5.24
C PRO A 157 -28.40 7.48 -5.06
N PHE A 158 -28.78 8.27 -6.08
CA PHE A 158 -29.99 9.09 -6.07
C PHE A 158 -31.28 8.31 -5.73
N SER A 159 -31.39 7.06 -6.18
CA SER A 159 -32.56 6.19 -5.96
C SER A 159 -32.91 5.92 -4.49
N VAL A 160 -31.97 6.15 -3.56
CA VAL A 160 -32.19 5.95 -2.12
C VAL A 160 -32.15 7.25 -1.32
N ILE A 161 -31.82 8.37 -1.95
CA ILE A 161 -31.80 9.68 -1.29
C ILE A 161 -33.23 10.11 -0.91
N LYS A 162 -33.39 10.55 0.32
CA LYS A 162 -34.61 11.25 0.74
C LYS A 162 -34.43 12.76 0.56
N SER A 163 -35.24 13.34 -0.29
CA SER A 163 -35.27 14.78 -0.53
C SER A 163 -36.65 15.35 -0.20
N ALA A 164 -36.73 16.67 0.01
CA ALA A 164 -37.96 17.37 0.36
C ALA A 164 -38.28 18.45 -0.67
N ASP A 165 -39.59 18.79 -0.83
CA ASP A 165 -40.02 19.93 -1.64
C ASP A 165 -39.65 21.23 -0.94
N ILE A 166 -38.94 22.11 -1.64
CA ILE A 166 -38.52 23.44 -1.16
C ILE A 166 -39.69 24.32 -0.73
N ASN A 167 -40.88 24.09 -1.29
CA ASN A 167 -42.12 24.84 -0.99
C ASN A 167 -42.87 24.27 0.21
N SER A 168 -42.52 23.08 0.70
CA SER A 168 -43.14 22.49 1.89
C SER A 168 -42.88 23.35 3.11
N THR A 169 -43.90 23.48 3.99
CA THR A 169 -43.70 24.14 5.29
C THR A 169 -42.91 23.25 6.24
N ILE A 170 -42.16 23.85 7.15
CA ILE A 170 -41.35 23.17 8.16
C ILE A 170 -42.19 22.20 8.99
N GLU A 171 -43.40 22.66 9.44
CA GLU A 171 -44.34 21.85 10.23
C GLU A 171 -44.84 20.63 9.45
N HIS A 172 -45.26 20.82 8.19
CA HIS A 172 -45.73 19.74 7.34
C HIS A 172 -44.59 18.69 7.07
N PHE A 173 -43.41 19.19 6.75
CA PHE A 173 -42.26 18.30 6.55
C PHE A 173 -41.95 17.50 7.79
N TYR A 174 -41.88 18.15 8.95
CA TYR A 174 -41.53 17.48 10.22
C TYR A 174 -42.59 16.46 10.65
N SER A 175 -43.90 16.80 10.52
CA SER A 175 -44.99 15.88 10.85
C SER A 175 -44.89 14.54 10.10
N ASN A 176 -44.48 14.62 8.84
CA ASN A 176 -44.33 13.42 7.98
C ASN A 176 -43.00 12.68 8.14
N ASN A 177 -42.02 13.30 8.84
CA ASN A 177 -40.65 12.79 8.92
C ASN A 177 -40.08 12.89 10.34
N GLN A 178 -40.82 12.62 11.39
CA GLN A 178 -40.41 12.76 12.79
C GLN A 178 -39.18 11.92 13.17
N LYS A 179 -38.99 10.74 12.53
CA LYS A 179 -37.88 9.83 12.76
C LYS A 179 -36.80 9.88 11.65
N LEU A 180 -36.59 11.09 11.06
CA LEU A 180 -35.59 11.23 10.01
C LEU A 180 -34.17 11.11 10.62
N PRO A 181 -33.37 10.13 10.19
CA PRO A 181 -32.03 9.93 10.75
C PRO A 181 -31.01 10.93 10.18
N TYR A 182 -31.32 11.60 9.07
CA TYR A 182 -30.38 12.42 8.34
C TYR A 182 -30.26 13.84 8.88
N SER A 183 -29.05 14.34 9.13
CA SER A 183 -28.78 15.70 9.58
C SER A 183 -28.91 16.73 8.47
N ARG A 184 -28.73 16.34 7.20
CA ARG A 184 -28.80 17.21 6.01
C ARG A 184 -29.77 16.64 5.01
N ILE A 185 -30.80 17.42 4.67
CA ILE A 185 -31.89 17.00 3.80
C ILE A 185 -31.79 17.80 2.49
N PRO A 186 -31.45 17.16 1.35
CA PRO A 186 -31.50 17.78 0.04
C PRO A 186 -32.92 18.28 -0.26
N VAL A 187 -33.05 19.47 -0.86
CA VAL A 187 -34.34 20.00 -1.27
C VAL A 187 -34.39 20.28 -2.76
N TYR A 188 -35.49 19.86 -3.39
CA TYR A 188 -35.75 20.04 -4.82
C TYR A 188 -36.76 21.16 -5.09
N SER A 189 -36.66 21.80 -6.27
CA SER A 189 -37.49 22.93 -6.63
C SER A 189 -38.72 22.55 -7.46
N LYS A 190 -38.51 21.94 -8.62
CA LYS A 190 -39.55 21.53 -9.56
C LYS A 190 -39.73 20.01 -9.56
N ASP A 191 -38.69 19.33 -9.96
CA ASP A 191 -38.65 17.88 -10.04
C ASP A 191 -37.66 17.31 -8.99
N LYS A 192 -37.82 16.04 -8.62
CA LYS A 192 -37.05 15.43 -7.56
C LYS A 192 -35.53 15.42 -7.82
N ASP A 193 -35.12 15.53 -9.06
CA ASP A 193 -33.72 15.63 -9.52
C ASP A 193 -33.22 17.08 -9.63
N ASP A 194 -34.11 18.10 -9.53
CA ASP A 194 -33.70 19.52 -9.48
C ASP A 194 -33.26 19.92 -8.06
N ILE A 195 -32.18 19.30 -7.59
CA ILE A 195 -31.58 19.56 -6.28
C ILE A 195 -30.48 20.60 -6.42
N ASN A 196 -30.64 21.76 -5.76
CA ASN A 196 -29.64 22.83 -5.73
C ASN A 196 -29.30 23.28 -4.30
N TYR A 197 -30.06 22.80 -3.33
CA TYR A 197 -29.98 23.24 -1.94
C TYR A 197 -30.17 22.05 -0.99
N TYR A 198 -29.85 22.28 0.27
CA TYR A 198 -30.18 21.39 1.38
C TYR A 198 -30.63 22.20 2.59
N VAL A 199 -31.28 21.55 3.55
CA VAL A 199 -31.65 22.13 4.84
C VAL A 199 -31.06 21.31 5.97
N LEU A 200 -30.74 21.94 7.10
CA LEU A 200 -30.26 21.25 8.29
C LEU A 200 -31.44 20.84 9.16
N LYS A 201 -31.43 19.59 9.67
CA LYS A 201 -32.41 19.08 10.62
C LYS A 201 -32.50 19.98 11.88
N ASP A 202 -31.35 20.40 12.41
CA ASP A 202 -31.27 21.25 13.59
C ASP A 202 -31.94 22.62 13.37
N THR A 203 -31.76 23.18 12.17
CA THR A 203 -32.45 24.46 11.82
C THR A 203 -33.94 24.25 11.73
N ILE A 204 -34.43 23.12 11.20
CA ILE A 204 -35.86 22.78 11.19
C ILE A 204 -36.41 22.73 12.63
N LEU A 205 -35.72 22.00 13.53
CA LEU A 205 -36.15 21.89 14.92
C LEU A 205 -36.11 23.23 15.65
N GLU A 206 -35.07 24.04 15.43
CA GLU A 206 -34.96 25.37 15.97
C GLU A 206 -36.16 26.25 15.57
N LYS A 207 -36.54 26.25 14.29
CA LYS A 207 -37.68 27.04 13.81
C LYS A 207 -39.02 26.53 14.35
N LEU A 208 -39.16 25.23 14.58
CA LEU A 208 -40.34 24.66 15.24
C LEU A 208 -40.46 25.14 16.71
N ILE A 209 -39.38 25.12 17.46
CA ILE A 209 -39.32 25.62 18.84
C ILE A 209 -39.70 27.11 18.88
N GLN A 210 -39.25 27.90 17.90
CA GLN A 210 -39.56 29.30 17.75
C GLN A 210 -41.01 29.55 17.28
N LYS A 211 -41.85 28.51 17.13
CA LYS A 211 -43.22 28.56 16.60
C LYS A 211 -43.32 29.11 15.17
N LYS A 212 -42.26 28.95 14.38
CA LYS A 212 -42.17 29.39 12.98
C LYS A 212 -42.43 28.25 11.98
N GLY A 213 -43.23 27.25 12.36
CA GLY A 213 -43.50 26.05 11.54
C GLY A 213 -44.17 26.33 10.18
N LYS A 214 -44.81 27.49 10.01
CA LYS A 214 -45.43 27.94 8.74
C LYS A 214 -44.39 28.40 7.69
N MET A 215 -43.13 28.65 8.07
CA MET A 215 -42.06 28.98 7.13
C MET A 215 -41.85 27.85 6.15
N LYS A 216 -41.47 28.16 4.91
CA LYS A 216 -41.09 27.15 3.91
C LYS A 216 -39.64 26.69 4.12
N LEU A 217 -39.35 25.46 3.71
CA LEU A 217 -37.99 24.94 3.71
C LEU A 217 -37.04 25.80 2.86
N GLY A 218 -37.58 26.44 1.80
CA GLY A 218 -36.83 27.36 0.96
C GLY A 218 -36.30 28.60 1.67
N GLU A 219 -36.89 29.00 2.82
CA GLU A 219 -36.44 30.15 3.59
C GLU A 219 -35.22 29.86 4.48
N ILE A 220 -34.96 28.56 4.77
CA ILE A 220 -33.87 28.11 5.59
C ILE A 220 -32.84 27.28 4.80
N LYS A 221 -32.91 27.29 3.48
CA LYS A 221 -32.05 26.51 2.59
C LYS A 221 -30.62 27.02 2.56
N ARG A 222 -29.70 26.12 2.32
CA ARG A 222 -28.28 26.36 2.07
C ARG A 222 -27.90 25.81 0.69
N SER A 223 -26.97 26.45 -0.01
CA SER A 223 -26.48 25.97 -1.31
C SER A 223 -25.69 24.68 -1.15
N ILE A 224 -25.95 23.70 -2.02
CA ILE A 224 -25.20 22.45 -2.04
C ILE A 224 -24.07 22.55 -3.07
N ILE A 225 -22.90 22.00 -2.73
CA ILE A 225 -21.78 21.90 -3.65
C ILE A 225 -22.10 20.83 -4.70
N LYS A 226 -21.89 21.16 -5.98
CA LYS A 226 -21.97 20.18 -7.07
C LYS A 226 -20.58 19.73 -7.47
N THR A 227 -20.42 18.41 -7.72
CA THR A 227 -19.15 17.81 -8.10
C THR A 227 -19.41 16.71 -9.13
N TYR A 228 -18.51 16.61 -10.11
CA TYR A 228 -18.60 15.62 -11.17
C TYR A 228 -18.29 14.20 -10.67
N PHE A 229 -19.07 13.20 -11.10
CA PHE A 229 -19.03 11.83 -10.56
C PHE A 229 -17.70 11.09 -10.79
N GLU A 230 -16.91 11.48 -11.83
CA GLU A 230 -15.57 10.94 -12.08
C GLU A 230 -14.46 11.66 -11.26
N THR A 231 -14.81 12.66 -10.45
CA THR A 231 -13.86 13.36 -9.59
C THR A 231 -13.28 12.40 -8.56
N LYS A 232 -11.97 12.50 -8.31
CA LYS A 232 -11.30 11.70 -7.27
C LYS A 232 -11.64 12.24 -5.87
N ILE A 233 -11.75 11.33 -4.90
CA ILE A 233 -12.11 11.64 -3.50
C ILE A 233 -11.27 12.78 -2.90
N PRO A 234 -9.92 12.80 -2.98
CA PRO A 234 -9.12 13.85 -2.35
C PRO A 234 -9.49 15.25 -2.80
N LEU A 235 -9.87 15.41 -4.08
CA LEU A 235 -10.26 16.72 -4.61
C LEU A 235 -11.59 17.21 -4.01
N LEU A 236 -12.56 16.31 -3.80
CA LEU A 236 -13.80 16.67 -3.12
C LEU A 236 -13.55 16.93 -1.63
N PHE A 237 -12.75 16.11 -0.97
CA PHE A 237 -12.41 16.27 0.44
C PHE A 237 -11.83 17.66 0.73
N ASP A 238 -10.81 18.07 -0.04
CA ASP A 238 -10.23 19.42 0.06
C ASP A 238 -11.26 20.54 -0.18
N LYS A 239 -12.16 20.34 -1.16
CA LYS A 239 -13.20 21.30 -1.49
C LYS A 239 -14.21 21.46 -0.36
N LEU A 240 -14.62 20.36 0.26
CA LEU A 240 -15.56 20.36 1.40
C LEU A 240 -14.93 21.05 2.61
N LEU A 241 -13.68 20.71 2.96
CA LEU A 241 -12.97 21.33 4.08
C LEU A 241 -12.79 22.85 3.88
N LYS A 242 -12.33 23.28 2.70
CA LYS A 242 -12.13 24.69 2.40
C LYS A 242 -13.43 25.52 2.46
N LYS A 243 -14.56 24.92 2.06
CA LYS A 243 -15.86 25.57 2.09
C LYS A 243 -16.63 25.37 3.39
N ARG A 244 -16.10 24.57 4.32
CA ARG A 244 -16.76 24.16 5.57
C ARG A 244 -18.13 23.53 5.33
N GLU A 245 -18.21 22.72 4.29
CA GLU A 245 -19.40 21.97 3.91
C GLU A 245 -19.17 20.47 4.13
N HIS A 246 -20.24 19.74 4.41
CA HIS A 246 -20.17 18.31 4.75
C HIS A 246 -20.89 17.43 3.72
N ILE A 247 -21.49 18.02 2.69
CA ILE A 247 -22.27 17.31 1.68
C ILE A 247 -21.99 17.90 0.30
N SER A 248 -21.91 17.04 -0.70
CA SER A 248 -21.83 17.40 -2.10
C SER A 248 -22.84 16.61 -2.93
N LEU A 249 -23.51 17.28 -3.85
CA LEU A 249 -24.32 16.65 -4.88
C LEU A 249 -23.40 16.14 -5.99
N VAL A 250 -23.56 14.89 -6.38
CA VAL A 250 -22.80 14.26 -7.46
C VAL A 250 -23.63 14.31 -8.74
N ILE A 251 -23.05 14.89 -9.79
CA ILE A 251 -23.69 15.07 -11.10
C ILE A 251 -22.87 14.40 -12.21
N ASP A 252 -23.53 14.03 -13.30
CA ASP A 252 -22.89 13.58 -14.52
C ASP A 252 -22.52 14.72 -15.47
N GLU A 253 -22.01 14.36 -16.65
CA GLU A 253 -21.64 15.29 -17.73
C GLU A 253 -22.81 16.09 -18.29
N TYR A 254 -24.05 15.62 -18.11
CA TYR A 254 -25.28 16.30 -18.54
C TYR A 254 -25.90 17.16 -17.45
N GLY A 255 -25.28 17.17 -16.25
CA GLY A 255 -25.80 17.88 -15.08
C GLY A 255 -26.88 17.11 -14.31
N SER A 256 -27.18 15.85 -14.69
CA SER A 256 -28.16 15.02 -14.00
C SER A 256 -27.62 14.55 -12.66
N VAL A 257 -28.47 14.53 -11.63
CA VAL A 257 -28.10 14.08 -10.28
C VAL A 257 -27.91 12.56 -10.26
N ARG A 258 -26.71 12.11 -9.86
CA ARG A 258 -26.38 10.71 -9.71
C ARG A 258 -26.42 10.24 -8.25
N GLY A 259 -26.14 11.15 -7.32
CA GLY A 259 -26.12 10.82 -5.91
C GLY A 259 -25.66 11.97 -5.03
N ILE A 260 -25.31 11.67 -3.80
CA ILE A 260 -24.63 12.56 -2.86
C ILE A 260 -23.38 11.88 -2.29
N VAL A 261 -22.42 12.68 -1.86
CA VAL A 261 -21.27 12.26 -1.07
C VAL A 261 -21.14 13.18 0.13
N THR A 262 -20.97 12.61 1.30
CA THR A 262 -20.76 13.32 2.57
C THR A 262 -19.30 13.17 3.02
N LEU A 263 -18.89 13.91 4.06
CA LEU A 263 -17.61 13.70 4.71
C LEU A 263 -17.53 12.33 5.39
N GLU A 264 -18.67 11.84 5.88
CA GLU A 264 -18.81 10.54 6.48
C GLU A 264 -18.42 9.44 5.47
N ASP A 265 -18.97 9.44 4.24
CA ASP A 265 -18.62 8.45 3.18
C ASP A 265 -17.11 8.44 2.86
N ILE A 266 -16.47 9.62 2.88
CA ILE A 266 -15.02 9.73 2.64
C ILE A 266 -14.23 9.13 3.79
N ILE A 267 -14.63 9.39 5.04
CA ILE A 267 -13.98 8.85 6.24
C ILE A 267 -14.18 7.34 6.32
N GLU A 268 -15.38 6.83 6.04
CA GLU A 268 -15.66 5.39 5.95
C GLU A 268 -14.75 4.69 4.95
N THR A 269 -14.59 5.28 3.76
CA THR A 269 -13.69 4.75 2.73
C THR A 269 -12.23 4.75 3.20
N LEU A 270 -11.80 5.77 3.93
CA LEU A 270 -10.45 5.88 4.48
C LEU A 270 -10.22 4.86 5.59
N LEU A 271 -11.19 4.66 6.46
CA LEU A 271 -11.11 3.72 7.57
C LEU A 271 -11.34 2.27 7.12
N GLY A 272 -12.01 2.06 5.98
CA GLY A 272 -12.46 0.75 5.52
C GLY A 272 -13.57 0.15 6.37
N LEU A 273 -14.34 1.00 7.06
CA LEU A 273 -15.40 0.64 7.99
C LEU A 273 -16.63 1.48 7.71
N GLU A 274 -17.82 0.90 7.86
CA GLU A 274 -19.08 1.65 7.89
C GLU A 274 -19.26 2.30 9.28
N ILE A 275 -19.51 3.59 9.31
CA ILE A 275 -19.82 4.34 10.53
C ILE A 275 -21.34 4.31 10.71
N VAL A 276 -21.80 3.55 11.69
CA VAL A 276 -23.23 3.36 11.97
C VAL A 276 -23.62 4.23 13.16
N ASP A 277 -24.60 5.13 12.97
CA ASP A 277 -25.21 5.93 14.04
C ASP A 277 -26.30 5.11 14.75
N GLU A 278 -26.58 5.42 16.01
CA GLU A 278 -27.60 4.75 16.85
C GLU A 278 -29.01 4.83 16.24
N THR A 279 -29.25 5.77 15.34
CA THR A 279 -30.54 5.99 14.66
C THR A 279 -30.64 5.35 13.28
N ASP A 280 -29.55 4.76 12.77
CA ASP A 280 -29.51 4.20 11.44
C ASP A 280 -30.29 2.88 11.36
N THR A 281 -31.25 2.85 10.45
CA THR A 281 -32.04 1.64 10.15
C THR A 281 -31.43 0.81 9.03
N VAL A 282 -30.48 1.34 8.29
CA VAL A 282 -29.79 0.72 7.16
C VAL A 282 -28.31 1.04 7.28
N VAL A 283 -27.49 0.01 7.41
CA VAL A 283 -26.04 0.13 7.59
C VAL A 283 -25.34 0.59 6.30
N ASP A 284 -25.76 0.12 5.14
CA ASP A 284 -25.18 0.43 3.83
C ASP A 284 -26.25 0.83 2.82
N LEU A 285 -26.33 2.12 2.51
CA LEU A 285 -27.26 2.67 1.54
C LEU A 285 -26.91 2.31 0.09
N GLN A 286 -25.64 2.03 -0.23
CA GLN A 286 -25.25 1.56 -1.55
C GLN A 286 -25.72 0.12 -1.80
N ALA A 287 -25.57 -0.76 -0.81
CA ALA A 287 -26.11 -2.12 -0.86
C ALA A 287 -27.63 -2.11 -1.02
N LEU A 288 -28.33 -1.19 -0.30
CA LEU A 288 -29.78 -1.00 -0.46
C LEU A 288 -30.13 -0.57 -1.88
N ALA A 289 -29.41 0.38 -2.46
CA ALA A 289 -29.64 0.84 -3.83
C ALA A 289 -29.43 -0.29 -4.84
N LYS A 290 -28.36 -1.07 -4.71
CA LYS A 290 -28.10 -2.26 -5.54
C LYS A 290 -29.23 -3.30 -5.45
N LYS A 291 -29.76 -3.54 -4.23
CA LYS A 291 -30.88 -4.45 -4.00
C LYS A 291 -32.17 -3.96 -4.67
N ARG A 292 -32.45 -2.65 -4.58
CA ARG A 292 -33.61 -2.05 -5.27
C ARG A 292 -33.45 -2.11 -6.79
N GLY A 293 -32.27 -1.78 -7.34
CA GLY A 293 -32.00 -1.87 -8.77
C GLY A 293 -32.20 -3.28 -9.35
N LYS A 294 -31.73 -4.32 -8.66
CA LYS A 294 -31.93 -5.72 -9.08
C LYS A 294 -33.40 -6.13 -9.18
N LYS A 295 -34.31 -5.47 -8.43
CA LYS A 295 -35.75 -5.75 -8.49
C LYS A 295 -36.40 -5.24 -9.79
N TYR A 296 -35.79 -4.24 -10.46
CA TYR A 296 -36.29 -3.70 -11.72
C TYR A 296 -35.67 -4.39 -12.97
N LEU A 297 -34.65 -5.23 -12.75
CA LEU A 297 -34.00 -6.01 -13.82
C LEU A 297 -34.55 -7.43 -13.95
N LYS A 298 -35.52 -7.82 -13.12
CA LYS A 298 -36.30 -9.03 -13.19
C LYS A 298 -37.71 -8.70 -13.73
#